data_56ba8b64e978073d42c0ac66331063fd
#
_entry.id   56ba8b64e978073d42c0ac66331063fd
#
_cell.length_a   1.000
_cell.length_b   1.000
_cell.length_c   1.000
_cell.angle_alpha   90.00
_cell.angle_beta   90.00
_cell.angle_gamma   90.00
#
_symmetry.space_group_name_H-M   'P 1'
#
loop_
_entity.id
_entity.type
_entity.pdbx_description
1 polymer ?
#
loop_
_entity_poly.entity_id
_entity_poly.type
_entity_poly.pdbx_seq_one_letter_code
_entity_poly.pdbx_strand_id
1 'polypeptide(L)'
;MQNTQVRVLVAATVALLLLTGGFVWWSMPRGSVALPGPATSPTDVVRAYVRALDARDYTTSNSIQTMGPDLEQHGWFGGPTITHLKITGAAPVATGADFPDSRVTRYRQVAVVDTDAVFHDWSGMQDGRQPWSYYLVRSSSTQPWRIADWGQG
;
A
#
# COMPACT_ATOMS: atom_id res chain seq x y z
N MET A 1 -6.90 -6.73 53.62
CA MET A 1 -6.19 -7.35 52.49
C MET A 1 -7.10 -7.56 51.25
N GLN A 2 -8.36 -7.99 51.43
CA GLN A 2 -9.30 -8.30 50.34
C GLN A 2 -9.61 -7.10 49.40
N ASN A 3 -9.77 -5.88 49.94
CA ASN A 3 -10.05 -4.70 49.15
C ASN A 3 -8.88 -4.24 48.23
N THR A 4 -7.64 -4.53 48.60
CA THR A 4 -6.47 -4.18 47.79
C THR A 4 -6.37 -5.10 46.57
N GLN A 5 -6.64 -6.39 46.73
CA GLN A 5 -6.62 -7.34 45.62
C GLN A 5 -7.72 -7.06 44.60
N VAL A 6 -8.94 -6.71 45.07
CA VAL A 6 -10.03 -6.31 44.17
C VAL A 6 -9.66 -5.04 43.37
N ARG A 7 -9.08 -4.04 44.02
CA ARG A 7 -8.64 -2.79 43.29
C ARG A 7 -7.58 -3.08 42.28
N VAL A 8 -6.60 -3.94 42.55
CA VAL A 8 -5.55 -4.32 41.60
C VAL A 8 -6.15 -5.07 40.41
N LEU A 9 -7.07 -6.02 40.64
CA LEU A 9 -7.76 -6.75 39.58
C LEU A 9 -8.57 -5.81 38.67
N VAL A 10 -9.34 -4.90 39.26
CA VAL A 10 -10.13 -3.94 38.49
C VAL A 10 -9.18 -3.02 37.65
N ALA A 11 -8.12 -2.52 38.23
CA ALA A 11 -7.15 -1.68 37.51
C ALA A 11 -6.49 -2.45 36.34
N ALA A 12 -6.10 -3.70 36.57
CA ALA A 12 -5.51 -4.54 35.53
C ALA A 12 -6.50 -4.83 34.38
N THR A 13 -7.77 -5.12 34.72
CA THR A 13 -8.81 -5.34 33.72
C THR A 13 -9.07 -4.08 32.88
N VAL A 14 -9.17 -2.93 33.52
CA VAL A 14 -9.36 -1.64 32.81
C VAL A 14 -8.16 -1.35 31.91
N ALA A 15 -6.94 -1.54 32.40
CA ALA A 15 -5.72 -1.35 31.59
C ALA A 15 -5.71 -2.29 30.37
N LEU A 16 -6.08 -3.55 30.54
CA LEU A 16 -6.17 -4.53 29.45
C LEU A 16 -7.22 -4.12 28.40
N LEU A 17 -8.39 -3.66 28.85
CA LEU A 17 -9.45 -3.19 27.95
C LEU A 17 -9.04 -1.94 27.18
N LEU A 18 -8.32 -1.02 27.81
CA LEU A 18 -7.80 0.18 27.13
C LEU A 18 -6.72 -0.17 26.12
N LEU A 19 -5.83 -1.10 26.45
CA LEU A 19 -4.79 -1.56 25.51
C LEU A 19 -5.39 -2.32 24.34
N THR A 20 -6.33 -3.24 24.58
CA THR A 20 -6.98 -3.98 23.50
C THR A 20 -7.88 -3.08 22.65
N GLY A 21 -8.65 -2.20 23.25
CA GLY A 21 -9.48 -1.22 22.54
C GLY A 21 -8.64 -0.25 21.71
N GLY A 22 -7.54 0.23 22.25
CA GLY A 22 -6.57 1.07 21.56
C GLY A 22 -5.94 0.35 20.37
N PHE A 23 -5.54 -0.91 20.54
CA PHE A 23 -4.97 -1.72 19.47
C PHE A 23 -5.97 -1.99 18.34
N VAL A 24 -7.22 -2.35 18.67
CA VAL A 24 -8.28 -2.57 17.68
C VAL A 24 -8.56 -1.28 16.91
N TRP A 25 -8.73 -0.15 17.60
CA TRP A 25 -8.94 1.15 16.95
C TRP A 25 -7.76 1.55 16.05
N TRP A 26 -6.55 1.26 16.50
CA TRP A 26 -5.32 1.51 15.74
C TRP A 26 -5.25 0.69 14.44
N SER A 27 -5.69 -0.58 14.47
CA SER A 27 -5.64 -1.51 13.33
C SER A 27 -6.79 -1.32 12.32
N MET A 28 -7.81 -0.53 12.67
CA MET A 28 -8.95 -0.31 11.77
C MET A 28 -8.57 0.53 10.54
N PRO A 29 -9.13 0.22 9.37
CA PRO A 29 -9.06 1.10 8.21
C PRO A 29 -9.60 2.48 8.56
N ARG A 30 -8.93 3.53 8.09
CA ARG A 30 -9.35 4.93 8.28
C ARG A 30 -10.30 5.42 7.19
N GLY A 31 -10.49 4.63 6.15
CA GLY A 31 -11.36 4.92 5.02
C GLY A 31 -11.42 3.74 4.06
N SER A 32 -12.21 3.88 3.02
CA SER A 32 -12.27 2.92 1.92
C SER A 32 -11.98 3.63 0.60
N VAL A 33 -11.24 2.98 -0.27
CA VAL A 33 -10.89 3.49 -1.60
C VAL A 33 -11.53 2.60 -2.66
N ALA A 34 -12.22 3.22 -3.63
CA ALA A 34 -12.80 2.46 -4.72
C ALA A 34 -11.72 1.72 -5.52
N LEU A 35 -11.94 0.42 -5.74
CA LEU A 35 -11.03 -0.40 -6.54
C LEU A 35 -11.02 0.09 -7.99
N PRO A 36 -9.83 0.36 -8.58
CA PRO A 36 -9.72 0.77 -9.98
C PRO A 36 -10.30 -0.25 -10.95
N GLY A 37 -11.12 0.22 -11.89
CA GLY A 37 -11.69 -0.60 -12.96
C GLY A 37 -10.81 -0.64 -14.22
N PRO A 38 -11.23 -1.37 -15.26
CA PRO A 38 -10.48 -1.51 -16.51
C PRO A 38 -10.22 -0.20 -17.25
N ALA A 39 -11.11 0.79 -17.09
CA ALA A 39 -10.99 2.10 -17.73
C ALA A 39 -10.09 3.08 -16.97
N THR A 40 -9.66 2.73 -15.74
CA THR A 40 -8.81 3.59 -14.92
C THR A 40 -7.42 3.67 -15.54
N SER A 41 -6.87 4.88 -15.65
CA SER A 41 -5.52 5.08 -16.18
C SER A 41 -4.44 4.51 -15.24
N PRO A 42 -3.26 4.14 -15.73
CA PRO A 42 -2.14 3.68 -14.89
C PRO A 42 -1.80 4.68 -13.77
N THR A 43 -1.77 5.96 -14.09
CA THR A 43 -1.47 7.02 -13.10
C THR A 43 -2.54 7.11 -12.00
N ASP A 44 -3.80 6.91 -12.33
CA ASP A 44 -4.89 6.93 -11.36
C ASP A 44 -4.91 5.65 -10.51
N VAL A 45 -4.44 4.53 -11.05
CA VAL A 45 -4.22 3.30 -10.26
C VAL A 45 -3.14 3.53 -9.20
N VAL A 46 -2.02 4.16 -9.54
CA VAL A 46 -0.97 4.53 -8.56
C VAL A 46 -1.54 5.48 -7.50
N ARG A 47 -2.32 6.49 -7.90
CA ARG A 47 -2.98 7.38 -6.93
C ARG A 47 -3.98 6.64 -6.03
N ALA A 48 -4.73 5.69 -6.58
CA ALA A 48 -5.65 4.88 -5.78
C ALA A 48 -4.91 4.00 -4.78
N TYR A 49 -3.80 3.39 -5.21
CA TYR A 49 -2.92 2.60 -4.35
C TYR A 49 -2.37 3.41 -3.17
N VAL A 50 -1.79 4.57 -3.43
CA VAL A 50 -1.25 5.44 -2.38
C VAL A 50 -2.34 5.91 -1.42
N ARG A 51 -3.53 6.28 -1.94
CA ARG A 51 -4.68 6.63 -1.08
C ARG A 51 -5.16 5.46 -0.23
N ALA A 52 -5.13 4.24 -0.77
CA ALA A 52 -5.52 3.05 -0.02
C ALA A 52 -4.54 2.77 1.13
N LEU A 53 -3.24 2.95 0.91
CA LEU A 53 -2.22 2.87 1.97
C LEU A 53 -2.46 3.92 3.06
N ASP A 54 -2.66 5.18 2.69
CA ASP A 54 -2.92 6.27 3.63
C ASP A 54 -4.22 6.06 4.43
N ALA A 55 -5.25 5.53 3.78
CA ALA A 55 -6.51 5.15 4.41
C ALA A 55 -6.42 3.83 5.21
N ARG A 56 -5.29 3.15 5.20
CA ARG A 56 -5.13 1.78 5.74
C ARG A 56 -6.14 0.79 5.18
N ASP A 57 -6.59 1.03 3.96
CA ASP A 57 -7.43 0.11 3.20
C ASP A 57 -6.56 -0.93 2.50
N TYR A 58 -5.96 -1.79 3.30
CA TYR A 58 -5.04 -2.82 2.80
C TYR A 58 -5.74 -3.85 1.91
N THR A 59 -7.04 -4.03 2.04
CA THR A 59 -7.82 -4.87 1.13
C THR A 59 -7.75 -4.31 -0.29
N THR A 60 -7.95 -3.01 -0.45
CA THR A 60 -7.86 -2.35 -1.75
C THR A 60 -6.41 -2.26 -2.24
N SER A 61 -5.45 -1.84 -1.41
CA SER A 61 -4.04 -1.75 -1.84
C SER A 61 -3.50 -3.09 -2.31
N ASN A 62 -3.80 -4.18 -1.60
CA ASN A 62 -3.42 -5.54 -2.00
C ASN A 62 -4.11 -5.97 -3.30
N SER A 63 -5.38 -5.63 -3.47
CA SER A 63 -6.12 -5.95 -4.70
C SER A 63 -5.58 -5.23 -5.93
N ILE A 64 -4.92 -4.09 -5.76
CA ILE A 64 -4.26 -3.34 -6.84
C ILE A 64 -2.94 -3.97 -7.26
N GLN A 65 -2.35 -4.82 -6.44
CA GLN A 65 -1.07 -5.45 -6.70
C GLN A 65 -1.19 -6.87 -7.26
N THR A 66 -0.13 -7.36 -7.91
CA THR A 66 -0.02 -8.77 -8.35
C THR A 66 0.81 -9.62 -7.41
N MET A 67 1.55 -9.03 -6.50
CA MET A 67 2.55 -9.70 -5.65
C MET A 67 2.00 -10.24 -4.34
N GLY A 68 0.72 -10.10 -4.07
CA GLY A 68 0.13 -10.60 -2.82
C GLY A 68 0.34 -9.68 -1.61
N PRO A 69 -0.20 -10.02 -0.45
CA PRO A 69 -0.43 -9.10 0.67
C PRO A 69 0.79 -8.77 1.53
N ASP A 70 2.00 -9.18 1.21
CA ASP A 70 3.01 -9.41 2.25
C ASP A 70 3.90 -8.23 2.63
N LEU A 71 4.01 -7.18 1.84
CA LEU A 71 5.10 -6.23 2.06
C LEU A 71 4.71 -4.93 2.76
N GLU A 72 3.44 -4.63 2.86
CA GLU A 72 2.99 -3.30 3.26
C GLU A 72 2.12 -3.28 4.51
N GLN A 73 1.90 -4.45 5.07
CA GLN A 73 0.99 -4.60 6.18
C GLN A 73 1.76 -4.65 7.49
N HIS A 74 1.44 -3.73 8.36
CA HIS A 74 1.79 -3.77 9.77
C HIS A 74 3.18 -3.30 10.20
N GLY A 75 3.52 -2.08 9.87
CA GLY A 75 4.44 -1.33 10.74
C GLY A 75 3.81 -1.17 12.13
N TRP A 76 4.54 -1.47 13.19
CA TRP A 76 4.05 -1.42 14.59
C TRP A 76 3.48 -0.06 14.98
N PHE A 77 3.82 1.03 14.29
CA PHE A 77 3.49 2.40 14.65
C PHE A 77 2.80 3.23 13.57
N GLY A 78 2.22 2.63 12.54
CA GLY A 78 1.48 3.42 11.55
C GLY A 78 1.33 2.75 10.20
N GLY A 79 2.07 1.70 9.94
CA GLY A 79 2.21 1.10 8.61
C GLY A 79 3.01 2.01 7.68
N PRO A 80 3.51 1.49 6.57
CA PRO A 80 4.20 2.31 5.60
C PRO A 80 3.24 3.36 5.01
N THR A 81 3.71 4.59 4.90
CA THR A 81 2.94 5.68 4.28
C THR A 81 3.70 6.30 3.12
N ILE A 82 2.96 6.77 2.12
CA ILE A 82 3.47 7.55 0.99
C ILE A 82 2.72 8.86 0.96
N THR A 83 3.42 9.96 1.17
CA THR A 83 2.84 11.29 1.18
C THR A 83 3.42 12.17 0.07
N HIS A 84 2.77 13.30 -0.22
CA HIS A 84 3.23 14.26 -1.22
C HIS A 84 3.50 13.63 -2.60
N LEU A 85 2.70 12.63 -2.99
CA LEU A 85 2.83 11.96 -4.28
C LEU A 85 2.70 12.94 -5.45
N LYS A 86 3.72 13.00 -6.26
CA LYS A 86 3.75 13.73 -7.53
C LYS A 86 4.06 12.73 -8.65
N ILE A 87 3.19 12.66 -9.67
CA ILE A 87 3.52 11.94 -10.91
C ILE A 87 4.51 12.80 -11.69
N THR A 88 5.67 12.27 -12.00
CA THR A 88 6.73 12.95 -12.73
C THR A 88 6.81 12.51 -14.18
N GLY A 89 6.34 11.29 -14.49
CA GLY A 89 6.29 10.75 -15.83
C GLY A 89 5.31 9.59 -15.95
N ALA A 90 4.93 9.29 -17.18
CA ALA A 90 4.22 8.06 -17.52
C ALA A 90 4.66 7.65 -18.92
N ALA A 91 5.30 6.49 -19.03
CA ALA A 91 5.73 5.97 -20.31
C ALA A 91 4.51 5.48 -21.13
N PRO A 92 4.58 5.50 -22.47
CA PRO A 92 3.61 4.84 -23.32
C PRO A 92 3.47 3.36 -22.94
N VAL A 93 2.27 2.81 -23.20
CA VAL A 93 2.04 1.38 -22.95
C VAL A 93 2.93 0.55 -23.88
N ALA A 94 3.74 -0.32 -23.28
CA ALA A 94 4.66 -1.24 -23.95
C ALA A 94 4.19 -2.69 -23.75
N THR A 95 4.91 -3.64 -24.31
CA THR A 95 4.69 -5.08 -24.06
C THR A 95 5.66 -5.57 -22.99
N GLY A 96 5.29 -6.63 -22.27
CA GLY A 96 6.20 -7.23 -21.28
C GLY A 96 7.50 -7.73 -21.91
N ALA A 97 7.49 -8.09 -23.18
CA ALA A 97 8.69 -8.51 -23.90
C ALA A 97 9.76 -7.39 -24.04
N ASP A 98 9.37 -6.15 -23.92
CA ASP A 98 10.28 -5.00 -23.93
C ASP A 98 11.06 -4.85 -22.62
N PHE A 99 10.72 -5.66 -21.59
CA PHE A 99 11.33 -5.67 -20.26
C PHE A 99 11.90 -7.07 -19.95
N PRO A 100 13.00 -7.47 -20.59
CA PRO A 100 13.63 -8.77 -20.35
C PRO A 100 14.05 -8.88 -18.88
N ASP A 101 14.01 -10.09 -18.36
CA ASP A 101 14.44 -10.42 -16.99
C ASP A 101 13.65 -9.75 -15.85
N SER A 102 12.47 -9.22 -16.15
CA SER A 102 11.59 -8.58 -15.16
C SER A 102 10.33 -9.41 -14.87
N ARG A 103 9.69 -9.12 -13.74
CA ARG A 103 8.42 -9.76 -13.35
C ARG A 103 7.28 -9.44 -14.31
N VAL A 104 7.44 -8.43 -15.16
CA VAL A 104 6.41 -7.96 -16.09
C VAL A 104 6.50 -8.61 -17.47
N THR A 105 7.55 -9.35 -17.79
CA THR A 105 7.81 -9.97 -19.12
C THR A 105 6.62 -10.75 -19.67
N ARG A 106 5.87 -11.43 -18.81
CA ARG A 106 4.73 -12.29 -19.21
C ARG A 106 3.45 -11.54 -19.59
N TYR A 107 3.39 -10.23 -19.37
CA TYR A 107 2.17 -9.45 -19.58
C TYR A 107 2.13 -8.81 -20.96
N ARG A 108 0.93 -8.70 -21.55
CA ARG A 108 0.75 -8.10 -22.87
C ARG A 108 0.83 -6.58 -22.88
N GLN A 109 0.51 -5.96 -21.76
CA GLN A 109 0.55 -4.51 -21.61
C GLN A 109 1.24 -4.16 -20.31
N VAL A 110 2.23 -3.30 -20.42
CA VAL A 110 3.01 -2.75 -19.31
C VAL A 110 2.97 -1.23 -19.42
N ALA A 111 2.77 -0.55 -18.32
CA ALA A 111 2.89 0.88 -18.20
C ALA A 111 3.84 1.20 -17.05
N VAL A 112 4.73 2.15 -17.24
CA VAL A 112 5.62 2.66 -16.18
C VAL A 112 5.12 4.02 -15.77
N VAL A 113 4.97 4.21 -14.46
CA VAL A 113 4.57 5.50 -13.87
C VAL A 113 5.65 5.93 -12.90
N ASP A 114 6.33 7.02 -13.26
CA ASP A 114 7.36 7.62 -12.44
C ASP A 114 6.76 8.63 -11.48
N THR A 115 7.24 8.61 -10.27
CA THR A 115 6.76 9.45 -9.19
C THR A 115 7.91 10.05 -8.39
N ASP A 116 7.58 11.09 -7.67
CA ASP A 116 8.39 11.65 -6.58
C ASP A 116 7.48 11.75 -5.36
N ALA A 117 7.85 11.13 -4.26
CA ALA A 117 7.03 11.06 -3.07
C ALA A 117 7.87 11.01 -1.79
N VAL A 118 7.23 11.22 -0.66
CA VAL A 118 7.85 11.07 0.66
C VAL A 118 7.39 9.76 1.26
N PHE A 119 8.36 8.89 1.55
CA PHE A 119 8.15 7.56 2.13
C PHE A 119 8.47 7.59 3.62
N HIS A 120 7.66 6.88 4.41
CA HIS A 120 7.88 6.68 5.85
C HIS A 120 7.61 5.23 6.22
N ASP A 121 8.48 4.70 7.08
CA ASP A 121 8.35 3.36 7.68
C ASP A 121 8.33 2.20 6.65
N TRP A 122 8.97 2.36 5.50
CA TRP A 122 9.12 1.29 4.51
C TRP A 122 10.32 0.43 4.83
N SER A 123 10.09 -0.88 4.99
CA SER A 123 11.17 -1.82 5.28
C SER A 123 12.24 -1.79 4.18
N GLY A 124 13.49 -1.61 4.58
CA GLY A 124 14.64 -1.58 3.66
C GLY A 124 14.86 -0.26 2.92
N MET A 125 14.08 0.77 3.23
CA MET A 125 14.23 2.10 2.65
C MET A 125 14.52 3.14 3.73
N GLN A 126 15.22 4.21 3.36
CA GLN A 126 15.33 5.38 4.23
C GLN A 126 14.07 6.24 4.09
N ASP A 127 13.62 6.79 5.21
CA ASP A 127 12.56 7.78 5.21
C ASP A 127 12.96 9.03 4.43
N GLY A 128 12.00 9.61 3.75
CA GLY A 128 12.21 10.88 3.05
C GLY A 128 11.71 10.87 1.60
N ARG A 129 12.04 11.95 0.92
CA ARG A 129 11.66 12.16 -0.49
C ARG A 129 12.55 11.34 -1.41
N GLN A 130 11.91 10.55 -2.29
CA GLN A 130 12.61 9.68 -3.23
C GLN A 130 11.86 9.60 -4.56
N PRO A 131 12.58 9.51 -5.71
CA PRO A 131 11.99 9.10 -6.97
C PRO A 131 11.62 7.63 -6.90
N TRP A 132 10.49 7.27 -7.52
CA TRP A 132 9.99 5.90 -7.47
C TRP A 132 9.20 5.56 -8.71
N SER A 133 9.46 4.41 -9.31
CA SER A 133 8.76 3.93 -10.51
C SER A 133 7.86 2.76 -10.18
N TYR A 134 6.63 2.79 -10.67
CA TYR A 134 5.65 1.71 -10.59
C TYR A 134 5.49 1.06 -11.96
N TYR A 135 5.63 -0.25 -12.01
CA TYR A 135 5.37 -1.07 -13.19
C TYR A 135 3.98 -1.67 -13.10
N LEU A 136 3.07 -1.20 -13.95
CA LEU A 136 1.69 -1.66 -13.99
C LEU A 136 1.49 -2.59 -15.17
N VAL A 137 0.73 -3.63 -14.96
CA VAL A 137 0.52 -4.69 -15.94
C VAL A 137 -0.96 -5.02 -16.11
N ARG A 138 -1.31 -5.52 -17.31
CA ARG A 138 -2.55 -6.22 -17.57
C ARG A 138 -2.40 -7.14 -18.78
N SER A 139 -3.22 -8.20 -18.87
CA SER A 139 -3.18 -9.14 -20.00
C SER A 139 -4.13 -8.75 -21.14
N SER A 140 -5.11 -7.87 -20.88
CA SER A 140 -6.02 -7.33 -21.91
C SER A 140 -6.55 -5.96 -21.50
N SER A 141 -7.10 -5.22 -22.46
CA SER A 141 -7.72 -3.92 -22.20
C SER A 141 -9.00 -3.99 -21.34
N THR A 142 -9.59 -5.17 -21.21
CA THR A 142 -10.78 -5.40 -20.37
C THR A 142 -10.44 -5.70 -18.92
N GLN A 143 -9.15 -5.85 -18.59
CA GLN A 143 -8.69 -6.07 -17.24
C GLN A 143 -8.21 -4.76 -16.61
N PRO A 144 -8.38 -4.59 -15.28
CA PRO A 144 -7.81 -3.47 -14.59
C PRO A 144 -6.27 -3.56 -14.55
N TRP A 145 -5.63 -2.43 -14.56
CA TRP A 145 -4.21 -2.34 -14.31
C TRP A 145 -3.88 -2.77 -12.87
N ARG A 146 -2.78 -3.50 -12.71
CA ARG A 146 -2.26 -3.92 -11.41
C ARG A 146 -0.79 -3.62 -11.31
N ILE A 147 -0.33 -3.20 -10.15
CA ILE A 147 1.09 -2.97 -9.86
C ILE A 147 1.76 -4.35 -9.73
N ALA A 148 2.75 -4.61 -10.57
CA ALA A 148 3.50 -5.87 -10.58
C ALA A 148 4.90 -5.73 -10.00
N ASP A 149 5.45 -4.51 -10.04
CA ASP A 149 6.77 -4.22 -9.49
C ASP A 149 6.89 -2.72 -9.19
N TRP A 150 7.85 -2.38 -8.35
CA TRP A 150 8.21 -0.99 -8.06
C TRP A 150 9.66 -0.90 -7.60
N GLY A 151 10.24 0.29 -7.72
CA GLY A 151 11.60 0.52 -7.28
C GLY A 151 12.10 1.91 -7.57
N GLN A 152 13.32 2.17 -7.13
CA GLN A 152 14.07 3.34 -7.57
C GLN A 152 14.39 3.15 -9.07
N GLY A 153 14.01 4.13 -9.91
CA GLY A 153 14.26 4.14 -11.33
C GLY A 153 15.73 4.44 -11.64
#